data_c2b4401df766f1b4618be62a94d719be
#
_entry.id   c2b4401df766f1b4618be62a94d719be
#
_cell.length_a   1.000
_cell.length_b   1.000
_cell.length_c   1.000
_cell.angle_alpha   90.00
_cell.angle_beta   90.00
_cell.angle_gamma   90.00
#
_symmetry.space_group_name_H-M   'P 1'
#
loop_
_entity.id
_entity.type
_entity.pdbx_description
1 polymer ?
#
loop_
_entity_poly.entity_id
_entity_poly.type
_entity_poly.pdbx_seq_one_letter_code
_entity_poly.pdbx_strand_id
1 'polypeptide(L)'
;MRKKLLLILIVITILNIVGCSKTNIQEKREEDMKEIKVIINDIEYNINLEENETAKEFIKMLPQEYTMNELNGNEKYTYLDKSLPTDSYNPNQINKGDIMLFGDNCLVIFYKTFNTNYSYTKIGHIDNLQDLDNNNIKVKITRD
;
A
#
# COMPACT_ATOMS: atom_id res chain seq x y z
N MET A 1 61.66 2.07 1.95
CA MET A 1 60.51 2.86 2.44
C MET A 1 59.51 3.20 1.35
N ARG A 2 59.91 3.59 0.13
CA ARG A 2 58.95 3.97 -0.95
C ARG A 2 58.01 2.88 -1.41
N LYS A 3 58.43 1.59 -1.44
CA LYS A 3 57.58 0.47 -1.86
C LYS A 3 56.52 0.08 -0.85
N LYS A 4 56.74 0.27 0.47
CA LYS A 4 55.76 0.02 1.52
C LYS A 4 54.66 1.14 1.55
N LEU A 5 55.02 2.36 1.22
CA LEU A 5 54.08 3.48 1.14
C LEU A 5 53.14 3.33 -0.06
N LEU A 6 53.63 2.81 -1.19
CA LEU A 6 52.83 2.58 -2.39
C LEU A 6 51.78 1.45 -2.17
N LEU A 7 52.14 0.43 -1.41
CA LEU A 7 51.21 -0.70 -1.07
C LEU A 7 50.08 -0.25 -0.13
N ILE A 8 50.38 0.66 0.80
CA ILE A 8 49.35 1.23 1.70
C ILE A 8 48.37 2.14 0.94
N LEU A 9 48.84 2.89 -0.07
CA LEU A 9 47.97 3.72 -0.90
C LEU A 9 47.00 2.87 -1.76
N ILE A 10 47.44 1.72 -2.27
CA ILE A 10 46.60 0.81 -3.07
C ILE A 10 45.54 0.14 -2.21
N VAL A 11 45.84 -0.21 -0.94
CA VAL A 11 44.87 -0.80 -0.02
C VAL A 11 43.77 0.21 0.37
N ILE A 12 44.07 1.49 0.50
CA ILE A 12 43.09 2.54 0.83
C ILE A 12 42.13 2.80 -0.34
N THR A 13 42.55 2.65 -1.60
CA THR A 13 41.72 2.88 -2.77
C THR A 13 40.73 1.74 -3.05
N ILE A 14 40.97 0.52 -2.54
CA ILE A 14 40.08 -0.64 -2.73
C ILE A 14 38.90 -0.64 -1.73
N LEU A 15 39.00 0.07 -0.59
CA LEU A 15 37.93 0.10 0.42
C LEU A 15 36.75 1.01 0.08
N ASN A 16 36.79 1.76 -1.02
CA ASN A 16 35.72 2.70 -1.38
C ASN A 16 34.70 2.17 -2.42
N ILE A 17 34.76 0.88 -2.81
CA ILE A 17 33.87 0.36 -3.88
C ILE A 17 32.70 -0.48 -3.35
N VAL A 18 32.57 -0.71 -2.03
CA VAL A 18 31.52 -1.57 -1.46
C VAL A 18 30.30 -0.78 -0.95
N GLY A 19 30.22 0.54 -1.21
CA GLY A 19 29.15 1.41 -0.67
C GLY A 19 27.88 1.60 -1.52
N CYS A 20 27.82 1.11 -2.77
CA CYS A 20 26.84 1.64 -3.74
C CYS A 20 25.67 0.71 -4.10
N SER A 21 25.55 -0.49 -3.51
CA SER A 21 24.48 -1.44 -3.90
C SER A 21 23.21 -1.37 -3.03
N LYS A 22 23.30 -0.87 -1.80
CA LYS A 22 22.14 -0.82 -0.90
C LYS A 22 21.31 0.45 -1.08
N THR A 23 21.94 1.56 -1.45
CA THR A 23 21.28 2.87 -1.60
C THR A 23 20.31 2.88 -2.79
N ASN A 24 20.67 2.27 -3.91
CA ASN A 24 19.81 2.25 -5.11
C ASN A 24 18.56 1.36 -4.97
N ILE A 25 18.60 0.35 -4.12
CA ILE A 25 17.44 -0.52 -3.88
C ILE A 25 16.46 0.15 -2.90
N GLN A 26 17.00 0.90 -1.96
CA GLN A 26 16.22 1.63 -0.96
C GLN A 26 15.54 2.86 -1.60
N GLU A 27 16.27 3.65 -2.38
CA GLU A 27 15.72 4.77 -3.17
C GLU A 27 14.67 4.31 -4.18
N LYS A 28 14.88 3.18 -4.86
CA LYS A 28 13.89 2.63 -5.78
C LYS A 28 12.65 2.09 -5.06
N ARG A 29 12.77 1.63 -3.81
CA ARG A 29 11.62 1.25 -2.97
C ARG A 29 10.84 2.46 -2.48
N GLU A 30 11.52 3.54 -2.12
CA GLU A 30 10.87 4.81 -1.74
C GLU A 30 10.23 5.50 -2.95
N GLU A 31 10.81 5.37 -4.14
CA GLU A 31 10.24 5.91 -5.37
C GLU A 31 9.03 5.11 -5.86
N ASP A 32 8.99 3.78 -5.61
CA ASP A 32 7.84 2.93 -5.93
C ASP A 32 6.70 3.04 -4.91
N MET A 33 6.95 3.58 -3.71
CA MET A 33 5.93 3.90 -2.69
C MET A 33 5.51 5.36 -2.71
N LYS A 34 5.73 6.08 -3.82
CA LYS A 34 5.22 7.45 -3.98
C LYS A 34 3.71 7.48 -3.80
N GLU A 35 3.31 8.42 -3.01
CA GLU A 35 1.99 8.77 -2.53
C GLU A 35 0.83 8.18 -3.34
N ILE A 36 0.25 7.10 -2.81
CA ILE A 36 -1.02 6.59 -3.33
C ILE A 36 -2.12 7.42 -2.72
N LYS A 37 -2.95 7.98 -3.59
CA LYS A 37 -4.05 8.83 -3.19
C LYS A 37 -5.39 8.20 -3.54
N VAL A 38 -6.38 8.46 -2.71
CA VAL A 38 -7.77 8.13 -2.99
C VAL A 38 -8.63 9.39 -2.91
N ILE A 39 -9.48 9.58 -3.91
CA ILE A 39 -10.48 10.65 -3.94
C ILE A 39 -11.84 10.01 -3.71
N ILE A 40 -12.50 10.44 -2.65
CA ILE A 40 -13.85 10.02 -2.24
C ILE A 40 -14.69 11.26 -2.05
N ASN A 41 -15.81 11.39 -2.79
CA ASN A 41 -16.68 12.55 -2.71
C ASN A 41 -15.93 13.90 -2.87
N ASP A 42 -15.01 13.97 -3.84
CA ASP A 42 -14.16 15.11 -4.15
C ASP A 42 -13.15 15.50 -3.04
N ILE A 43 -12.99 14.67 -2.02
CA ILE A 43 -11.97 14.83 -0.97
C ILE A 43 -10.84 13.85 -1.23
N GLU A 44 -9.61 14.40 -1.25
CA GLU A 44 -8.39 13.61 -1.42
C GLU A 44 -7.83 13.16 -0.07
N TYR A 45 -7.41 11.89 0.00
CA TYR A 45 -6.77 11.28 1.15
C TYR A 45 -5.51 10.53 0.70
N ASN A 46 -4.53 10.43 1.60
CA ASN A 46 -3.38 9.56 1.41
C ASN A 46 -3.69 8.14 1.85
N ILE A 47 -3.14 7.16 1.15
CA ILE A 47 -3.19 5.75 1.52
C ILE A 47 -1.80 5.31 2.00
N ASN A 48 -1.72 4.84 3.24
CA ASN A 48 -0.57 4.12 3.75
C ASN A 48 -0.71 2.65 3.37
N LEU A 49 0.13 2.17 2.47
CA LEU A 49 0.10 0.80 1.99
C LEU A 49 0.83 -0.17 2.92
N GLU A 50 0.34 -1.41 2.96
CA GLU A 50 1.07 -2.51 3.58
C GLU A 50 2.25 -2.97 2.72
N GLU A 51 3.31 -3.45 3.35
CA GLU A 51 4.48 -4.03 2.68
C GLU A 51 4.27 -5.52 2.32
N ASN A 52 3.20 -5.84 1.59
CA ASN A 52 2.87 -7.20 1.19
C ASN A 52 2.67 -7.33 -0.33
N GLU A 53 2.62 -8.55 -0.83
CA GLU A 53 2.46 -8.81 -2.27
C GLU A 53 1.10 -8.36 -2.80
N THR A 54 0.04 -8.40 -1.99
CA THR A 54 -1.29 -7.93 -2.38
C THR A 54 -1.28 -6.43 -2.69
N ALA A 55 -0.70 -5.62 -1.80
CA ALA A 55 -0.57 -4.18 -2.00
C ALA A 55 0.32 -3.86 -3.22
N LYS A 56 1.41 -4.58 -3.41
CA LYS A 56 2.29 -4.41 -4.59
C LYS A 56 1.57 -4.71 -5.91
N GLU A 57 0.78 -5.78 -5.97
CA GLU A 57 0.01 -6.11 -7.18
C GLU A 57 -1.16 -5.15 -7.38
N PHE A 58 -1.77 -4.66 -6.29
CA PHE A 58 -2.83 -3.65 -6.35
C PHE A 58 -2.32 -2.34 -6.97
N ILE A 59 -1.14 -1.84 -6.56
CA ILE A 59 -0.54 -0.62 -7.10
C ILE A 59 -0.33 -0.71 -8.63
N LYS A 60 0.01 -1.87 -9.14
CA LYS A 60 0.24 -2.06 -10.59
C LYS A 60 -1.03 -1.88 -11.43
N MET A 61 -2.21 -1.91 -10.80
CA MET A 61 -3.49 -1.67 -11.47
C MET A 61 -3.83 -0.18 -11.59
N LEU A 62 -3.17 0.69 -10.82
CA LEU A 62 -3.49 2.10 -10.74
C LEU A 62 -3.02 2.89 -11.99
N PRO A 63 -3.71 3.97 -12.40
CA PRO A 63 -4.90 4.56 -11.75
C PRO A 63 -6.18 3.77 -12.03
N GLN A 64 -7.14 3.79 -11.08
CA GLN A 64 -8.44 3.14 -11.22
C GLN A 64 -9.57 4.02 -10.67
N GLU A 65 -10.74 3.88 -11.28
CA GLU A 65 -11.98 4.47 -10.79
C GLU A 65 -13.00 3.36 -10.53
N TYR A 66 -13.62 3.37 -9.36
CA TYR A 66 -14.60 2.39 -8.95
C TYR A 66 -15.92 3.04 -8.56
N THR A 67 -17.02 2.38 -8.87
CA THR A 67 -18.28 2.60 -8.15
C THR A 67 -18.34 1.53 -7.06
N MET A 68 -18.28 1.96 -5.81
CA MET A 68 -18.33 1.05 -4.67
C MET A 68 -19.72 1.04 -4.07
N ASN A 69 -20.20 -0.17 -3.80
CA ASN A 69 -21.50 -0.41 -3.21
C ASN A 69 -21.42 -0.32 -1.69
N GLU A 70 -22.53 0.07 -1.09
CA GLU A 70 -22.71 0.08 0.36
C GLU A 70 -23.03 -1.33 0.89
N LEU A 71 -22.47 -1.68 2.05
CA LEU A 71 -22.83 -2.88 2.78
C LEU A 71 -22.80 -2.65 4.29
N ASN A 72 -23.86 -3.09 4.97
CA ASN A 72 -24.01 -3.12 6.43
C ASN A 72 -23.85 -1.78 7.18
N GLY A 73 -23.81 -0.65 6.49
CA GLY A 73 -23.59 0.67 7.12
C GLY A 73 -22.20 0.86 7.68
N ASN A 74 -21.20 0.11 7.23
CA ASN A 74 -19.83 0.16 7.75
C ASN A 74 -18.74 -0.01 6.69
N GLU A 75 -19.08 -0.44 5.45
CA GLU A 75 -18.11 -0.73 4.42
C GLU A 75 -18.61 -0.36 3.02
N LYS A 76 -17.66 -0.02 2.15
CA LYS A 76 -17.85 0.14 0.71
C LYS A 76 -17.04 -0.91 -0.01
N TYR A 77 -17.65 -1.61 -0.98
CA TYR A 77 -16.97 -2.68 -1.69
C TYR A 77 -17.17 -2.63 -3.20
N THR A 78 -16.22 -3.20 -3.91
CA THR A 78 -16.30 -3.48 -5.35
C THR A 78 -15.50 -4.73 -5.68
N TYR A 79 -15.81 -5.36 -6.81
CA TYR A 79 -15.01 -6.47 -7.30
C TYR A 79 -13.99 -5.97 -8.32
N LEU A 80 -12.74 -6.40 -8.14
CA LEU A 80 -11.67 -6.16 -9.09
C LEU A 80 -11.82 -7.09 -10.30
N ASP A 81 -11.34 -6.64 -11.45
CA ASP A 81 -11.38 -7.42 -12.70
C ASP A 81 -10.42 -8.62 -12.70
N LYS A 82 -9.50 -8.68 -11.72
CA LYS A 82 -8.55 -9.77 -11.53
C LYS A 82 -8.37 -10.12 -10.06
N SER A 83 -8.00 -11.38 -9.81
CA SER A 83 -7.58 -11.82 -8.49
C SER A 83 -6.20 -11.29 -8.12
N LEU A 84 -6.00 -10.98 -6.84
CA LEU A 84 -4.74 -10.58 -6.25
C LEU A 84 -4.17 -11.69 -5.35
N PRO A 85 -2.85 -11.73 -5.11
CA PRO A 85 -2.27 -12.57 -4.08
C PRO A 85 -2.90 -12.29 -2.72
N THR A 86 -3.05 -13.31 -1.89
CA THR A 86 -3.71 -13.18 -0.59
C THR A 86 -2.82 -13.70 0.53
N ASP A 87 -2.87 -13.02 1.68
CA ASP A 87 -2.35 -13.46 2.97
C ASP A 87 -3.40 -13.16 4.04
N SER A 88 -4.48 -13.94 3.98
CA SER A 88 -5.73 -13.67 4.73
C SER A 88 -5.58 -14.04 6.20
N TYR A 89 -5.98 -13.14 7.08
CA TYR A 89 -6.02 -13.34 8.54
C TYR A 89 -7.28 -12.72 9.14
N ASN A 90 -7.66 -13.15 10.34
CA ASN A 90 -8.72 -12.53 11.10
C ASN A 90 -8.14 -11.38 11.95
N PRO A 91 -8.48 -10.11 11.68
CA PRO A 91 -7.99 -8.97 12.44
C PRO A 91 -8.65 -8.80 13.81
N ASN A 92 -9.71 -9.55 14.13
CA ASN A 92 -10.62 -9.37 15.27
C ASN A 92 -11.36 -8.03 15.27
N GLN A 93 -10.70 -6.94 14.94
CA GLN A 93 -11.26 -5.60 14.81
C GLN A 93 -10.83 -4.96 13.50
N ILE A 94 -11.79 -4.39 12.81
CA ILE A 94 -11.59 -3.49 11.66
C ILE A 94 -11.54 -2.06 12.17
N ASN A 95 -10.65 -1.25 11.62
CA ASN A 95 -10.59 0.18 11.91
C ASN A 95 -11.12 1.00 10.74
N LYS A 96 -11.77 2.11 11.05
CA LYS A 96 -12.17 3.10 10.06
C LYS A 96 -10.94 3.55 9.26
N GLY A 97 -11.04 3.50 7.93
CA GLY A 97 -9.95 3.78 7.00
C GLY A 97 -9.22 2.53 6.48
N ASP A 98 -9.44 1.35 7.06
CA ASP A 98 -8.81 0.13 6.56
C ASP A 98 -9.27 -0.18 5.13
N ILE A 99 -8.30 -0.50 4.28
CA ILE A 99 -8.50 -1.01 2.91
C ILE A 99 -8.08 -2.47 2.91
N MET A 100 -9.01 -3.35 2.61
CA MET A 100 -8.78 -4.79 2.67
C MET A 100 -9.31 -5.51 1.43
N LEU A 101 -8.82 -6.71 1.22
CA LEU A 101 -9.31 -7.66 0.23
C LEU A 101 -10.06 -8.78 0.96
N PHE A 102 -11.32 -8.96 0.62
CA PHE A 102 -12.10 -10.14 1.03
C PHE A 102 -12.06 -11.17 -0.10
N GLY A 103 -11.71 -12.42 0.22
CA GLY A 103 -11.35 -13.37 -0.82
C GLY A 103 -10.11 -12.90 -1.59
N ASP A 104 -10.14 -13.01 -2.91
CA ASP A 104 -9.02 -12.67 -3.79
C ASP A 104 -9.26 -11.48 -4.74
N ASN A 105 -10.48 -10.96 -4.81
CA ASN A 105 -10.84 -9.86 -5.72
C ASN A 105 -11.89 -8.87 -5.19
N CYS A 106 -12.42 -9.02 -3.97
CA CYS A 106 -13.35 -8.06 -3.41
C CYS A 106 -12.60 -6.98 -2.61
N LEU A 107 -12.44 -5.80 -3.21
CA LEU A 107 -11.83 -4.63 -2.57
C LEU A 107 -12.84 -3.98 -1.64
N VAL A 108 -12.43 -3.75 -0.38
CA VAL A 108 -13.27 -3.16 0.67
C VAL A 108 -12.59 -1.96 1.29
N ILE A 109 -13.33 -0.86 1.45
CA ILE A 109 -12.95 0.32 2.25
C ILE A 109 -13.89 0.39 3.44
N PHE A 110 -13.34 0.28 4.64
CA PHE A 110 -14.11 0.37 5.87
C PHE A 110 -14.18 1.82 6.36
N TYR A 111 -15.39 2.30 6.61
CA TYR A 111 -15.60 3.67 7.09
C TYR A 111 -16.13 3.74 8.54
N LYS A 112 -16.20 2.60 9.23
CA LYS A 112 -16.44 2.49 10.68
C LYS A 112 -15.52 1.46 11.32
N THR A 113 -15.30 1.60 12.62
CA THR A 113 -14.58 0.64 13.46
C THR A 113 -15.59 -0.33 14.08
N PHE A 114 -15.35 -1.64 13.96
CA PHE A 114 -16.20 -2.71 14.51
C PHE A 114 -15.43 -4.02 14.65
N ASN A 115 -15.95 -4.96 15.44
CA ASN A 115 -15.39 -6.30 15.57
C ASN A 115 -15.88 -7.21 14.44
N THR A 116 -15.01 -8.09 13.96
CA THR A 116 -15.32 -9.03 12.89
C THR A 116 -14.81 -10.44 13.20
N ASN A 117 -15.50 -11.44 12.67
CA ASN A 117 -15.03 -12.82 12.64
C ASN A 117 -14.57 -13.26 11.24
N TYR A 118 -14.65 -12.37 10.25
CA TYR A 118 -14.18 -12.64 8.90
C TYR A 118 -12.68 -12.46 8.78
N SER A 119 -12.11 -13.09 7.76
CA SER A 119 -10.71 -12.95 7.40
C SER A 119 -10.54 -12.11 6.15
N TYR A 120 -9.50 -11.29 6.13
CA TYR A 120 -9.16 -10.37 5.05
C TYR A 120 -7.65 -10.34 4.83
N THR A 121 -7.23 -9.91 3.64
CA THR A 121 -5.85 -9.50 3.40
C THR A 121 -5.77 -7.97 3.42
N LYS A 122 -4.96 -7.40 4.29
CA LYS A 122 -4.84 -5.94 4.38
C LYS A 122 -4.04 -5.40 3.18
N ILE A 123 -4.56 -4.33 2.56
CA ILE A 123 -3.89 -3.61 1.46
C ILE A 123 -3.28 -2.31 1.99
N GLY A 124 -3.98 -1.60 2.88
CA GLY A 124 -3.51 -0.35 3.40
C GLY A 124 -4.51 0.32 4.34
N HIS A 125 -4.28 1.61 4.58
CA HIS A 125 -5.11 2.43 5.46
C HIS A 125 -5.21 3.87 4.93
N ILE A 126 -6.42 4.43 4.98
CA ILE A 126 -6.70 5.84 4.66
C ILE A 126 -6.69 6.64 5.96
N ASP A 127 -5.77 7.59 6.07
CA ASP A 127 -5.68 8.46 7.24
C ASP A 127 -6.82 9.48 7.25
N ASN A 128 -7.39 9.70 8.44
CA ASN A 128 -8.39 10.74 8.68
C ASN A 128 -9.62 10.67 7.76
N LEU A 129 -10.00 9.47 7.31
CA LEU A 129 -11.20 9.27 6.50
C LEU A 129 -12.42 9.89 7.22
N GLN A 130 -13.13 10.76 6.54
CA GLN A 130 -14.38 11.34 7.06
C GLN A 130 -15.50 10.29 7.12
N ASP A 131 -16.58 10.60 7.83
CA ASP A 131 -17.75 9.71 7.83
C ASP A 131 -18.38 9.68 6.43
N LEU A 132 -18.69 8.48 5.98
CA LEU A 132 -19.38 8.25 4.72
C LEU A 132 -20.86 7.92 5.01
N ASP A 133 -21.72 8.35 4.12
CA ASP A 133 -23.14 8.00 4.16
C ASP A 133 -23.38 6.56 3.65
N ASN A 134 -24.63 6.11 3.72
CA ASN A 134 -25.04 4.78 3.27
C ASN A 134 -25.33 4.70 1.76
N ASN A 135 -24.86 5.64 0.95
CA ASN A 135 -25.01 5.60 -0.50
C ASN A 135 -23.82 4.88 -1.17
N ASN A 136 -24.01 4.43 -2.39
CA ASN A 136 -22.90 4.04 -3.24
C ASN A 136 -22.03 5.26 -3.55
N ILE A 137 -20.73 5.06 -3.62
CA ILE A 137 -19.77 6.15 -3.84
C ILE A 137 -18.91 5.92 -5.08
N LYS A 138 -18.41 7.00 -5.66
CA LYS A 138 -17.32 6.94 -6.64
C LYS A 138 -16.00 7.15 -5.92
N VAL A 139 -15.06 6.27 -6.24
CA VAL A 139 -13.72 6.27 -5.66
C VAL A 139 -12.71 6.27 -6.80
N LYS A 140 -11.78 7.21 -6.77
CA LYS A 140 -10.65 7.24 -7.69
C LYS A 140 -9.37 7.03 -6.91
N ILE A 141 -8.58 6.04 -7.29
CA ILE A 141 -7.29 5.75 -6.68
C ILE A 141 -6.20 6.01 -7.70
N THR A 142 -5.22 6.82 -7.33
CA THR A 142 -4.14 7.26 -8.21
C THR A 142 -2.78 7.00 -7.56
N ARG A 143 -1.78 6.95 -8.40
CA ARG A 143 -0.36 6.93 -8.05
C ARG A 143 0.27 8.17 -8.68
N ASP A 144 0.84 9.04 -7.85
CA ASP A 144 1.60 10.23 -8.29
C ASP A 144 3.04 9.87 -8.63
#